data_77e3f1e1f2e04f87200c5b11ffd022cc
#
_entry.id   77e3f1e1f2e04f87200c5b11ffd022cc
#
_cell.length_a   1.000
_cell.length_b   1.000
_cell.length_c   1.000
_cell.angle_alpha   90.00
_cell.angle_beta   90.00
_cell.angle_gamma   90.00
#
_symmetry.space_group_name_H-M   'P 1'
#
loop_
_entity.id
_entity.type
_entity.pdbx_description
1 polymer ?
#
loop_
_entity_poly.entity_id
_entity_poly.type
_entity_poly.pdbx_seq_one_letter_code
_entity_poly.pdbx_strand_id
1 'polypeptide(L)'
;MISVSTNFHPFRLKMSRREPVEFTVLLKNKSTEPKKVTYEMAVSKDISLDKSGLKYGDLKQLDVKPGEELKYSYDVYAKQFARLGEVPIRIRITEHYNSFKYIEKEYTKEVQLILEE
;
A
#
# COMPACT_ATOMS: atom_id res chain seq x y z
N MET A 1 -1.72 -0.72 -18.36
CA MET A 1 -1.21 -1.39 -17.15
C MET A 1 -0.84 -0.36 -16.09
N ILE A 2 -1.24 -0.59 -14.86
CA ILE A 2 -0.85 0.24 -13.73
C ILE A 2 0.39 -0.38 -13.09
N SER A 3 1.49 0.36 -13.06
CA SER A 3 2.68 -0.08 -12.33
C SER A 3 2.61 0.37 -10.89
N VAL A 4 3.08 -0.48 -9.99
CA VAL A 4 3.11 -0.21 -8.55
C VAL A 4 4.56 -0.25 -8.08
N SER A 5 5.01 0.84 -7.47
CA SER A 5 6.30 0.85 -6.79
C SER A 5 6.12 1.32 -5.36
N THR A 6 6.97 0.84 -4.47
CA THR A 6 6.85 1.08 -3.04
C THR A 6 8.20 1.45 -2.44
N ASN A 7 8.15 2.16 -1.33
CA ASN A 7 9.35 2.55 -0.60
C ASN A 7 9.05 2.70 0.89
N PHE A 8 10.01 2.31 1.73
CA PHE A 8 9.98 2.56 3.17
C PHE A 8 11.07 3.56 3.54
N HIS A 9 10.72 4.50 4.40
CA HIS A 9 11.69 5.45 4.93
C HIS A 9 11.47 5.64 6.44
N PRO A 10 12.37 5.18 7.29
CA PRO A 10 13.56 4.33 7.01
C PRO A 10 13.17 2.92 6.58
N PHE A 11 14.12 2.12 6.12
CA PHE A 11 13.86 0.77 5.60
C PHE A 11 13.33 -0.21 6.65
N ARG A 12 13.61 0.03 7.92
CA ARG A 12 13.26 -0.86 9.00
C ARG A 12 12.56 -0.09 10.10
N LEU A 13 11.61 -0.73 10.72
CA LEU A 13 10.91 -0.17 11.86
C LEU A 13 11.57 -0.68 13.15
N LYS A 14 12.12 0.27 13.93
CA LYS A 14 12.73 -0.03 15.22
C LYS A 14 11.69 0.12 16.32
N MET A 15 11.34 -0.97 16.96
CA MET A 15 10.30 -0.97 17.99
C MET A 15 10.70 -0.17 19.23
N SER A 16 12.00 -0.13 19.55
CA SER A 16 12.50 0.64 20.70
C SER A 16 12.31 2.14 20.57
N ARG A 17 12.23 2.67 19.36
CA ARG A 17 12.08 4.11 19.12
C ARG A 17 10.64 4.57 19.08
N ARG A 18 9.69 3.68 18.84
CA ARG A 18 8.25 3.96 18.69
C ARG A 18 7.92 5.04 17.65
N GLU A 19 8.79 5.23 16.68
CA GLU A 19 8.59 6.14 15.57
C GLU A 19 8.01 5.39 14.38
N PRO A 20 7.11 6.03 13.60
CA PRO A 20 6.57 5.37 12.42
C PRO A 20 7.60 5.32 11.29
N VAL A 21 7.40 4.35 10.41
CA VAL A 21 8.06 4.27 9.12
C VAL A 21 7.10 4.83 8.08
N GLU A 22 7.58 5.73 7.22
CA GLU A 22 6.78 6.19 6.10
C GLU A 22 6.80 5.14 5.00
N PHE A 23 5.62 4.68 4.61
CA PHE A 23 5.43 3.77 3.50
C PHE A 23 4.79 4.54 2.35
N THR A 24 5.46 4.55 1.20
CA THR A 24 5.00 5.28 0.01
C THR A 24 4.64 4.30 -1.08
N VAL A 25 3.49 4.50 -1.70
CA VAL A 25 3.01 3.74 -2.84
C VAL A 25 2.87 4.68 -4.03
N LEU A 26 3.51 4.33 -5.15
CA LEU A 26 3.39 5.06 -6.40
C LEU A 26 2.65 4.20 -7.42
N LEU A 27 1.58 4.75 -7.98
CA LEU A 27 0.81 4.12 -9.05
C LEU A 27 1.00 4.93 -10.31
N LYS A 28 1.36 4.26 -11.41
CA LYS A 28 1.54 4.93 -12.70
C LYS A 28 0.78 4.20 -13.80
N ASN A 29 -0.04 4.94 -14.55
CA ASN A 29 -0.71 4.39 -15.71
C ASN A 29 0.24 4.42 -16.91
N LYS A 30 0.78 3.25 -17.26
CA LYS A 30 1.69 3.08 -18.40
C LYS A 30 0.98 2.83 -19.72
N SER A 31 -0.35 2.78 -19.71
CA SER A 31 -1.12 2.61 -20.94
C SER A 31 -1.37 3.95 -21.63
N THR A 32 -1.84 3.88 -22.86
CA THR A 32 -2.23 5.07 -23.63
C THR A 32 -3.68 5.48 -23.41
N GLU A 33 -4.40 4.76 -22.55
CA GLU A 33 -5.80 4.98 -22.25
C GLU A 33 -6.02 5.28 -20.78
N PRO A 34 -7.06 6.09 -20.44
CA PRO A 34 -7.42 6.25 -19.04
C PRO A 34 -7.94 4.94 -18.47
N LYS A 35 -7.66 4.70 -17.19
CA LYS A 35 -8.04 3.47 -16.50
C LYS A 35 -8.86 3.78 -15.25
N LYS A 36 -9.91 3.00 -15.03
CA LYS A 36 -10.63 2.95 -13.76
C LYS A 36 -10.00 1.87 -12.91
N VAL A 37 -9.57 2.22 -11.71
CA VAL A 37 -8.76 1.34 -10.87
C VAL A 37 -9.34 1.31 -9.46
N THR A 38 -9.46 0.12 -8.88
CA THR A 38 -9.65 -0.02 -7.44
C THR A 38 -8.30 -0.32 -6.82
N TYR A 39 -7.90 0.54 -5.92
CA TYR A 39 -6.68 0.42 -5.13
C TYR A 39 -7.06 -0.04 -3.73
N GLU A 40 -6.44 -1.12 -3.27
CA GLU A 40 -6.68 -1.66 -1.95
C GLU A 40 -5.34 -2.00 -1.30
N MET A 41 -5.11 -1.50 -0.11
CA MET A 41 -3.90 -1.76 0.65
C MET A 41 -4.28 -2.28 2.02
N ALA A 42 -3.59 -3.32 2.47
CA ALA A 42 -3.84 -3.93 3.77
C ALA A 42 -2.54 -4.29 4.47
N VAL A 43 -2.50 -4.08 5.77
CA VAL A 43 -1.35 -4.42 6.62
C VAL A 43 -1.71 -5.59 7.53
N SER A 44 -0.67 -6.28 8.03
CA SER A 44 -0.87 -7.38 8.97
C SER A 44 -1.28 -6.86 10.35
N LYS A 45 -1.68 -7.79 11.22
CA LYS A 45 -2.10 -7.47 12.60
C LYS A 45 -0.97 -6.93 13.48
N ASP A 46 0.29 -7.06 13.06
CA ASP A 46 1.45 -6.61 13.85
C ASP A 46 1.74 -5.12 13.69
N ILE A 47 1.17 -4.49 12.67
CA ILE A 47 1.36 -3.07 12.36
C ILE A 47 0.02 -2.39 12.11
N SER A 48 0.03 -1.06 12.12
CA SER A 48 -1.16 -0.27 11.83
C SER A 48 -0.78 1.01 11.10
N LEU A 49 -1.78 1.66 10.51
CA LEU A 49 -1.60 2.92 9.78
C LEU A 49 -1.91 4.14 10.64
N ASP A 50 -2.17 3.94 11.93
CA ASP A 50 -2.39 5.02 12.88
C ASP A 50 -1.84 4.65 14.27
N LYS A 51 -1.68 5.65 15.11
CA LYS A 51 -1.18 5.46 16.48
C LYS A 51 -2.09 4.62 17.36
N SER A 52 -3.39 4.66 17.10
CA SER A 52 -4.39 3.94 17.91
C SER A 52 -4.34 2.42 17.66
N GLY A 53 -3.71 1.98 16.56
CA GLY A 53 -3.66 0.57 16.20
C GLY A 53 -4.95 0.04 15.61
N LEU A 54 -5.83 0.91 15.14
CA LEU A 54 -7.15 0.53 14.63
C LEU A 54 -7.28 0.56 13.11
N LYS A 55 -6.39 1.26 12.42
CA LYS A 55 -6.46 1.37 10.97
C LYS A 55 -5.51 0.37 10.30
N TYR A 56 -6.08 -0.54 9.51
CA TYR A 56 -5.34 -1.65 8.88
C TYR A 56 -5.30 -1.61 7.36
N GLY A 57 -5.92 -0.63 6.74
CA GLY A 57 -5.97 -0.60 5.29
C GLY A 57 -6.51 0.69 4.71
N ASP A 58 -6.50 0.75 3.39
CA ASP A 58 -7.02 1.86 2.62
C ASP A 58 -7.64 1.33 1.34
N LEU A 59 -8.74 1.92 0.92
CA LEU A 59 -9.48 1.52 -0.28
C LEU A 59 -9.87 2.77 -1.06
N LYS A 60 -9.50 2.81 -2.33
CA LYS A 60 -9.81 3.94 -3.20
C LYS A 60 -10.26 3.45 -4.57
N GLN A 61 -11.23 4.15 -5.15
CA GLN A 61 -11.61 4.00 -6.54
C GLN A 61 -11.10 5.22 -7.31
N LEU A 62 -10.31 4.99 -8.35
CA LEU A 62 -9.52 6.02 -9.01
C LEU A 62 -9.77 6.02 -10.51
N ASP A 63 -9.78 7.21 -11.10
CA ASP A 63 -9.66 7.40 -12.54
C ASP A 63 -8.24 7.89 -12.81
N VAL A 64 -7.45 7.08 -13.51
CA VAL A 64 -6.04 7.38 -13.74
C VAL A 64 -5.82 7.68 -15.22
N LYS A 65 -5.40 8.89 -15.52
CA LYS A 65 -5.13 9.33 -16.89
C LYS A 65 -3.87 8.66 -17.46
N PRO A 66 -3.74 8.57 -18.80
CA PRO A 66 -2.52 8.04 -19.40
C PRO A 66 -1.28 8.81 -18.91
N GLY A 67 -0.27 8.08 -18.43
CA GLY A 67 0.96 8.67 -17.93
C GLY A 67 0.85 9.30 -16.54
N GLU A 68 -0.33 9.37 -15.97
CA GLU A 68 -0.52 9.94 -14.63
C GLU A 68 0.12 9.08 -13.56
N GLU A 69 0.73 9.76 -12.58
CA GLU A 69 1.36 9.13 -11.43
C GLU A 69 0.68 9.62 -10.16
N LEU A 70 0.24 8.68 -9.34
CA LEU A 70 -0.41 8.97 -8.05
C LEU A 70 0.48 8.45 -6.92
N LYS A 71 0.66 9.27 -5.89
CA LYS A 71 1.48 8.95 -4.72
C LYS A 71 0.62 8.93 -3.47
N TYR A 72 0.69 7.84 -2.73
CA TYR A 72 0.07 7.71 -1.42
C TYR A 72 1.13 7.39 -0.37
N SER A 73 1.09 8.12 0.75
CA SER A 73 2.02 7.94 1.84
C SER A 73 1.27 7.61 3.11
N TYR A 74 1.83 6.67 3.88
CA TYR A 74 1.25 6.19 5.12
C TYR A 74 2.33 6.15 6.20
N ASP A 75 1.95 6.52 7.41
CA ASP A 75 2.79 6.28 8.58
C ASP A 75 2.45 4.92 9.15
N VAL A 76 3.43 4.03 9.22
CA VAL A 76 3.26 2.66 9.70
C VAL A 76 3.83 2.55 11.10
N TYR A 77 3.00 2.11 12.04
CA TYR A 77 3.34 1.95 13.45
C TYR A 77 3.38 0.49 13.82
N ALA A 78 4.38 0.08 14.61
CA ALA A 78 4.40 -1.26 15.18
C ALA A 78 3.47 -1.32 16.38
N LYS A 79 2.74 -2.42 16.51
CA LYS A 79 1.94 -2.67 17.71
C LYS A 79 2.83 -3.13 18.85
N GLN A 80 2.35 -2.96 20.08
CA GLN A 80 3.09 -3.32 21.28
C GLN A 80 3.49 -4.80 21.31
N PHE A 81 2.66 -5.67 20.71
CA PHE A 81 2.88 -7.12 20.71
C PHE A 81 3.40 -7.63 19.35
N ALA A 82 3.88 -6.73 18.50
CA ALA A 82 4.39 -7.12 17.19
C ALA A 82 5.59 -8.05 17.30
N ARG A 83 5.64 -9.04 16.41
CA ARG A 83 6.76 -9.96 16.32
C ARG A 83 7.88 -9.33 15.52
N LEU A 84 9.12 -9.55 15.93
CA LEU A 84 10.28 -9.15 15.16
C LEU A 84 10.37 -9.96 13.86
N GLY A 85 10.94 -9.35 12.83
CA GLY A 85 11.12 -10.01 11.55
C GLY A 85 10.34 -9.34 10.44
N GLU A 86 10.00 -10.08 9.40
CA GLU A 86 9.30 -9.58 8.24
C GLU A 86 7.80 -9.55 8.45
N VAL A 87 7.18 -8.41 8.12
CA VAL A 87 5.73 -8.21 8.24
C VAL A 87 5.18 -7.81 6.88
N PRO A 88 4.19 -8.54 6.35
CA PRO A 88 3.67 -8.28 5.01
C PRO A 88 2.75 -7.07 4.95
N ILE A 89 2.85 -6.34 3.83
CA ILE A 89 1.89 -5.33 3.40
C ILE A 89 1.46 -5.71 2.00
N ARG A 90 0.16 -5.81 1.76
CA ARG A 90 -0.39 -6.20 0.47
C ARG A 90 -1.07 -5.03 -0.22
N ILE A 91 -0.82 -4.93 -1.52
CA ILE A 91 -1.47 -3.95 -2.38
C ILE A 91 -2.14 -4.73 -3.50
N ARG A 92 -3.46 -4.55 -3.64
CA ARG A 92 -4.21 -5.15 -4.72
C ARG A 92 -4.70 -4.07 -5.66
N ILE A 93 -4.43 -4.25 -6.94
CA ILE A 93 -4.87 -3.35 -8.00
C ILE A 93 -5.87 -4.10 -8.86
N THR A 94 -7.04 -3.52 -9.04
CA THR A 94 -8.05 -4.05 -9.96
C THR A 94 -8.28 -3.01 -11.04
N GLU A 95 -7.97 -3.38 -12.29
CA GLU A 95 -8.28 -2.55 -13.46
C GLU A 95 -9.67 -2.94 -13.97
N HIS A 96 -10.51 -1.95 -14.18
CA HIS A 96 -11.90 -2.15 -14.58
C HIS A 96 -12.11 -1.79 -16.03
N TYR A 97 -13.05 -2.49 -16.66
CA TYR A 97 -13.46 -2.23 -18.04
C TYR A 97 -14.75 -1.40 -18.04
N ASN A 98 -14.71 -0.21 -18.63
CA ASN A 98 -15.82 0.75 -18.76
C ASN A 98 -16.39 1.28 -17.45
N SER A 99 -16.55 0.46 -16.43
CA SER A 99 -17.08 0.87 -15.12
C SER A 99 -16.50 0.01 -14.02
N PHE A 100 -16.64 0.45 -12.77
CA PHE A 100 -16.13 -0.30 -11.60
C PHE A 100 -16.84 -1.65 -11.38
N LYS A 101 -17.91 -1.94 -12.12
CA LYS A 101 -18.61 -3.21 -12.03
C LYS A 101 -17.89 -4.36 -12.75
N TYR A 102 -17.07 -4.06 -13.76
CA TYR A 102 -16.43 -5.05 -14.60
C TYR A 102 -14.94 -5.09 -14.34
N ILE A 103 -14.42 -6.27 -14.05
CA ILE A 103 -12.99 -6.47 -13.80
C ILE A 103 -12.34 -6.92 -15.10
N GLU A 104 -11.34 -6.15 -15.53
CA GLU A 104 -10.51 -6.48 -16.69
C GLU A 104 -9.27 -7.25 -16.25
N LYS A 105 -8.61 -6.79 -15.18
CA LYS A 105 -7.35 -7.34 -14.71
C LYS A 105 -7.19 -7.09 -13.22
N GLU A 106 -6.65 -8.05 -12.50
CA GLU A 106 -6.35 -7.92 -11.08
C GLU A 106 -4.99 -8.49 -10.77
N TYR A 107 -4.21 -7.78 -9.97
CA TYR A 107 -2.91 -8.25 -9.52
C TYR A 107 -2.59 -7.72 -8.13
N THR A 108 -1.77 -8.49 -7.42
CA THR A 108 -1.40 -8.20 -6.03
C THR A 108 0.11 -8.09 -5.93
N LYS A 109 0.56 -7.09 -5.19
CA LYS A 109 1.97 -6.95 -4.80
C LYS A 109 2.06 -7.05 -3.28
N GLU A 110 2.96 -7.91 -2.81
CA GLU A 110 3.24 -8.04 -1.40
C GLU A 110 4.67 -7.56 -1.13
N VAL A 111 4.82 -6.70 -0.14
CA VAL A 111 6.12 -6.20 0.31
C VAL A 111 6.29 -6.49 1.78
N GLN A 112 7.54 -6.60 2.24
CA GLN A 112 7.86 -6.94 3.62
C GLN A 112 8.50 -5.75 4.30
N LEU A 113 7.94 -5.36 5.44
CA LEU A 113 8.56 -4.41 6.35
C LEU A 113 9.31 -5.19 7.42
N ILE A 114 10.56 -4.81 7.68
CA ILE A 114 11.36 -5.47 8.71
C ILE A 114 11.19 -4.72 10.03
N LEU A 115 10.73 -5.47 11.06
CA LEU A 115 10.64 -5.00 12.43
C LEU A 115 11.84 -5.50 13.20
N GLU A 116 12.56 -4.59 13.86
CA GLU A 116 13.71 -4.91 14.68
C GLU A 116 13.66 -4.20 16.04
N GLU A 117 14.44 -4.63 16.97
CA GLU A 117 14.57 -3.99 18.29
C GLU A 117 15.21 -2.62 18.23
#